data_8b50fab2b3589ce9d16b329beedd8c26
#
_entry.id   8b50fab2b3589ce9d16b329beedd8c26
#
_cell.length_a   1.000
_cell.length_b   1.000
_cell.length_c   1.000
_cell.angle_alpha   90.00
_cell.angle_beta   90.00
_cell.angle_gamma   90.00
#
_symmetry.space_group_name_H-M   'P 1'
#
loop_
_entity.id
_entity.type
_entity.pdbx_description
1 polymer ?
#
loop_
_entity_poly.entity_id
_entity_poly.type
_entity_poly.pdbx_seq_one_letter_code
_entity_poly.pdbx_strand_id
1 'polypeptide(L)'
;MACSLLVLGAGLRPAHAEESPAATPPTSEADRRFFEERVRPLLAEHCHACHGAKKQQSGLRLDSRAAVLKGSDNGPVVVPRDPAGSRLLEAIGYADSLKMPPAGPLPAAAVATLREWVERGLPWGLDAGPAPAVAEGRQHWAFQPVVRPPVPAEPNLPGVSPTGNEIDRFIGQRLQQAGLAAAPPADRRTLYRRASFTLLGLPPQPDAVARFEADPRPTPQAFAEVVEQLLQSPHYGERWGRHWLDLARYADNKGYVFFEEQTHPWGYTYRDWVIRSLNEDLPYDQFVVAQLAADQLPPAERDRHLAALGFITIGGHFVNNIHDIFDDRIDVVGRGLLGLTVSCARCHDHKFDPIPQSDYYALYGIFRSSPEPLVPPRLPGPIPETEEFELFEQELATRQERLQAFLRKKHHDLTAGGRQRFAEYLLAAHAS
;
A
#
# COMPACT_ATOMS: atom_id res chain seq x y z
N MET A 1 57.03 11.75 27.88
CA MET A 1 56.29 13.02 27.87
C MET A 1 54.81 12.68 27.95
N ALA A 2 54.23 12.86 29.12
CA ALA A 2 52.82 12.57 29.41
C ALA A 2 51.99 13.81 29.11
N CYS A 3 50.92 13.67 28.34
CA CYS A 3 49.95 14.73 28.09
C CYS A 3 48.63 14.32 28.74
N SER A 4 48.31 14.98 29.88
CA SER A 4 47.10 14.82 30.63
C SER A 4 45.97 15.56 29.91
N LEU A 5 44.87 14.88 29.58
CA LEU A 5 43.62 15.47 29.13
C LEU A 5 42.67 15.61 30.35
N LEU A 6 42.37 16.84 30.68
CA LEU A 6 41.33 17.23 31.63
C LEU A 6 39.96 16.96 31.01
N VAL A 7 39.16 16.10 31.63
CA VAL A 7 37.72 15.94 31.33
C VAL A 7 36.93 16.92 32.22
N LEU A 8 36.37 17.94 31.61
CA LEU A 8 35.36 18.79 32.22
C LEU A 8 34.01 18.07 32.24
N GLY A 9 33.58 17.67 33.45
CA GLY A 9 32.24 17.12 33.70
C GLY A 9 31.17 18.20 33.60
N ALA A 10 30.42 18.24 32.55
CA ALA A 10 29.16 18.98 32.44
C ALA A 10 28.06 18.16 33.07
N GLY A 11 27.56 18.59 34.23
CA GLY A 11 26.43 17.99 34.92
C GLY A 11 25.14 18.07 34.08
N LEU A 12 24.66 16.96 33.55
CA LEU A 12 23.33 16.82 32.99
C LEU A 12 22.30 16.89 34.13
N ARG A 13 21.52 17.97 34.18
CA ARG A 13 20.29 18.04 34.97
C ARG A 13 19.30 17.03 34.43
N PRO A 14 18.58 16.25 35.27
CA PRO A 14 17.51 15.41 34.80
C PRO A 14 16.40 16.28 34.18
N ALA A 15 16.05 15.99 32.92
CA ALA A 15 14.88 16.56 32.31
C ALA A 15 13.65 16.09 33.12
N HIS A 16 12.83 17.07 33.50
CA HIS A 16 11.50 16.78 34.04
C HIS A 16 10.78 15.90 33.08
N ALA A 17 10.39 14.68 33.51
CA ALA A 17 9.46 13.85 32.79
C ALA A 17 8.14 14.62 32.74
N GLU A 18 7.74 15.09 31.55
CA GLU A 18 6.37 15.50 31.30
C GLU A 18 5.48 14.28 31.56
N GLU A 19 4.62 14.38 32.55
CA GLU A 19 3.58 13.37 32.80
C GLU A 19 2.74 13.22 31.52
N SER A 20 2.90 12.07 30.90
CA SER A 20 2.04 11.65 29.79
C SER A 20 0.58 11.69 30.27
N PRO A 21 -0.34 12.32 29.54
CA PRO A 21 -1.73 12.39 29.95
C PRO A 21 -2.26 10.97 30.16
N ALA A 22 -2.86 10.74 31.32
CA ALA A 22 -3.36 9.46 31.79
C ALA A 22 -4.14 8.74 30.67
N ALA A 23 -3.71 7.53 30.36
CA ALA A 23 -4.33 6.69 29.35
C ALA A 23 -5.82 6.55 29.67
N THR A 24 -6.68 7.01 28.75
CA THR A 24 -8.14 6.87 28.86
C THR A 24 -8.45 5.37 28.89
N PRO A 25 -9.26 4.89 29.84
CA PRO A 25 -9.62 3.48 29.87
C PRO A 25 -10.32 3.08 28.56
N PRO A 26 -10.10 1.86 28.07
CA PRO A 26 -10.66 1.42 26.79
C PRO A 26 -12.20 1.56 26.84
N THR A 27 -12.75 2.24 25.84
CA THR A 27 -14.20 2.42 25.68
C THR A 27 -14.84 1.06 25.50
N SER A 28 -15.82 0.70 26.35
CA SER A 28 -16.51 -0.59 26.26
C SER A 28 -17.27 -0.72 24.93
N GLU A 29 -17.55 -1.93 24.48
CA GLU A 29 -18.37 -2.16 23.28
C GLU A 29 -19.77 -1.55 23.44
N ALA A 30 -20.34 -1.60 24.65
CA ALA A 30 -21.62 -0.97 24.98
C ALA A 30 -21.55 0.56 24.82
N ASP A 31 -20.45 1.19 25.23
CA ASP A 31 -20.26 2.63 25.10
C ASP A 31 -20.05 3.06 23.64
N ARG A 32 -19.34 2.24 22.85
CA ARG A 32 -19.19 2.48 21.39
C ARG A 32 -20.54 2.40 20.70
N ARG A 33 -21.32 1.36 20.99
CA ARG A 33 -22.66 1.20 20.42
C ARG A 33 -23.57 2.37 20.82
N PHE A 34 -23.55 2.77 22.08
CA PHE A 34 -24.30 3.93 22.56
C PHE A 34 -23.92 5.21 21.78
N PHE A 35 -22.63 5.45 21.55
CA PHE A 35 -22.22 6.61 20.78
C PHE A 35 -22.68 6.53 19.32
N GLU A 36 -22.45 5.40 18.64
CA GLU A 36 -22.78 5.25 17.22
C GLU A 36 -24.28 5.31 16.94
N GLU A 37 -25.09 4.66 17.78
CA GLU A 37 -26.53 4.55 17.55
C GLU A 37 -27.32 5.76 18.08
N ARG A 38 -26.83 6.45 19.10
CA ARG A 38 -27.59 7.49 19.79
C ARG A 38 -26.97 8.87 19.77
N VAL A 39 -25.64 9.00 19.92
CA VAL A 39 -24.96 10.30 20.02
C VAL A 39 -24.55 10.84 18.67
N ARG A 40 -23.85 10.04 17.87
CA ARG A 40 -23.36 10.46 16.54
C ARG A 40 -24.47 11.00 15.63
N PRO A 41 -25.62 10.37 15.49
CA PRO A 41 -26.69 10.93 14.66
C PRO A 41 -27.15 12.32 15.14
N LEU A 42 -27.26 12.55 16.45
CA LEU A 42 -27.63 13.85 16.99
C LEU A 42 -26.60 14.94 16.69
N LEU A 43 -25.32 14.63 16.85
CA LEU A 43 -24.22 15.56 16.52
C LEU A 43 -24.21 15.86 15.02
N ALA A 44 -24.38 14.85 14.17
CA ALA A 44 -24.39 15.00 12.72
C ALA A 44 -25.55 15.87 12.24
N GLU A 45 -26.74 15.62 12.73
CA GLU A 45 -27.95 16.32 12.31
C GLU A 45 -28.02 17.78 12.83
N HIS A 46 -27.63 18.01 14.07
CA HIS A 46 -27.88 19.29 14.72
C HIS A 46 -26.64 20.18 14.93
N CYS A 47 -25.42 19.64 14.83
CA CYS A 47 -24.19 20.35 15.22
C CYS A 47 -23.17 20.49 14.10
N HIS A 48 -22.92 19.42 13.29
CA HIS A 48 -21.82 19.39 12.34
C HIS A 48 -21.94 20.39 11.19
N ALA A 49 -23.14 20.87 10.87
CA ALA A 49 -23.33 21.92 9.86
C ALA A 49 -22.58 23.22 10.18
N CYS A 50 -22.37 23.51 11.48
CA CYS A 50 -21.69 24.70 11.97
C CYS A 50 -20.39 24.40 12.75
N HIS A 51 -20.28 23.18 13.32
CA HIS A 51 -19.16 22.75 14.18
C HIS A 51 -18.56 21.43 13.67
N GLY A 52 -18.29 21.34 12.36
CA GLY A 52 -17.71 20.20 11.69
C GLY A 52 -16.44 20.54 10.92
N ALA A 53 -15.97 19.61 10.08
CA ALA A 53 -14.73 19.78 9.31
C ALA A 53 -14.76 20.97 8.33
N LYS A 54 -15.93 21.25 7.73
CA LYS A 54 -16.08 22.33 6.73
C LYS A 54 -16.33 23.72 7.34
N LYS A 55 -16.88 23.81 8.54
CA LYS A 55 -17.21 25.05 9.23
C LYS A 55 -16.96 24.89 10.71
N GLN A 56 -16.25 25.84 11.31
CA GLN A 56 -15.77 25.78 12.70
C GLN A 56 -16.09 27.10 13.41
N GLN A 57 -17.39 27.31 13.70
CA GLN A 57 -17.81 28.54 14.39
C GLN A 57 -17.17 28.58 15.79
N SER A 58 -16.54 29.72 16.13
CA SER A 58 -15.78 29.95 17.37
C SER A 58 -14.68 28.91 17.61
N GLY A 59 -14.04 28.43 16.54
CA GLY A 59 -13.00 27.41 16.61
C GLY A 59 -13.45 26.04 17.11
N LEU A 60 -14.76 25.82 17.31
CA LEU A 60 -15.31 24.56 17.85
C LEU A 60 -15.58 23.54 16.76
N ARG A 61 -15.10 22.31 16.99
CA ARG A 61 -15.45 21.11 16.24
C ARG A 61 -16.05 20.06 17.15
N LEU A 62 -17.12 19.42 16.67
CA LEU A 62 -17.85 18.35 17.39
C LEU A 62 -17.87 17.05 16.59
N ASP A 63 -17.00 16.91 15.59
CA ASP A 63 -16.90 15.78 14.66
C ASP A 63 -15.78 14.79 15.00
N SER A 64 -14.96 15.07 16.03
CA SER A 64 -14.00 14.12 16.58
C SER A 64 -13.82 14.34 18.08
N ARG A 65 -13.49 13.25 18.82
CA ARG A 65 -13.28 13.33 20.27
C ARG A 65 -12.15 14.27 20.63
N ALA A 66 -11.04 14.20 19.90
CA ALA A 66 -9.90 15.07 20.12
C ALA A 66 -10.28 16.55 19.96
N ALA A 67 -11.08 16.88 18.95
CA ALA A 67 -11.55 18.26 18.73
C ALA A 67 -12.54 18.72 19.81
N VAL A 68 -13.46 17.85 20.25
CA VAL A 68 -14.36 18.16 21.39
C VAL A 68 -13.58 18.46 22.67
N LEU A 69 -12.55 17.65 22.95
CA LEU A 69 -11.69 17.86 24.13
C LEU A 69 -10.79 19.09 24.01
N LYS A 70 -10.39 19.47 22.80
CA LYS A 70 -9.67 20.72 22.54
C LYS A 70 -10.50 21.94 22.90
N GLY A 71 -11.83 21.86 22.71
CA GLY A 71 -12.78 22.96 22.99
C GLY A 71 -12.86 23.98 21.86
N SER A 72 -13.20 25.23 22.23
CA SER A 72 -13.38 26.37 21.33
C SER A 72 -12.37 27.47 21.61
N ASP A 73 -12.40 28.56 20.82
CA ASP A 73 -11.58 29.77 21.07
C ASP A 73 -11.86 30.38 22.45
N ASN A 74 -12.98 30.04 23.06
CA ASN A 74 -13.39 30.51 24.40
C ASN A 74 -13.14 29.46 25.51
N GLY A 75 -12.31 28.46 25.25
CA GLY A 75 -11.95 27.43 26.20
C GLY A 75 -12.75 26.12 26.08
N PRO A 76 -12.66 25.22 27.09
CA PRO A 76 -13.31 23.94 27.10
C PRO A 76 -14.83 24.06 26.97
N VAL A 77 -15.41 23.22 26.10
CA VAL A 77 -16.87 23.20 25.84
C VAL A 77 -17.55 21.99 26.46
N VAL A 78 -16.79 20.91 26.62
CA VAL A 78 -17.25 19.69 27.28
C VAL A 78 -16.20 19.20 28.26
N VAL A 79 -16.61 18.89 29.47
CA VAL A 79 -15.74 18.31 30.51
C VAL A 79 -16.20 16.87 30.74
N PRO A 80 -15.36 15.85 30.47
CA PRO A 80 -15.75 14.45 30.65
C PRO A 80 -16.18 14.15 32.09
N ARG A 81 -17.30 13.48 32.24
CA ARG A 81 -17.93 13.10 33.52
C ARG A 81 -18.40 14.28 34.38
N ASP A 82 -18.41 15.49 33.84
CA ASP A 82 -18.90 16.69 34.53
C ASP A 82 -19.95 17.40 33.67
N PRO A 83 -21.22 17.00 33.78
CA PRO A 83 -22.34 17.67 33.09
C PRO A 83 -22.50 19.16 33.50
N ALA A 84 -22.22 19.50 34.76
CA ALA A 84 -22.40 20.85 35.26
C ALA A 84 -21.32 21.81 34.74
N GLY A 85 -20.10 21.32 34.56
CA GLY A 85 -18.98 22.08 33.98
C GLY A 85 -18.98 22.08 32.43
N SER A 86 -19.92 21.43 31.78
CA SER A 86 -19.97 21.31 30.32
C SER A 86 -20.86 22.36 29.67
N ARG A 87 -20.25 23.42 29.10
CA ARG A 87 -20.94 24.52 28.39
C ARG A 87 -21.80 24.05 27.22
N LEU A 88 -21.50 22.91 26.62
CA LEU A 88 -22.34 22.29 25.60
C LEU A 88 -23.75 22.03 26.15
N LEU A 89 -23.85 21.46 27.35
CA LEU A 89 -25.16 21.13 27.97
C LEU A 89 -25.91 22.39 28.41
N GLU A 90 -25.21 23.43 28.84
CA GLU A 90 -25.79 24.74 29.12
C GLU A 90 -26.41 25.35 27.84
N ALA A 91 -25.63 25.37 26.74
CA ALA A 91 -26.04 25.94 25.46
C ALA A 91 -27.28 25.23 24.85
N ILE A 92 -27.32 23.87 24.91
CA ILE A 92 -28.46 23.10 24.39
C ILE A 92 -29.67 23.10 25.35
N GLY A 93 -29.45 23.48 26.62
CA GLY A 93 -30.50 23.62 27.62
C GLY A 93 -31.39 24.86 27.44
N TYR A 94 -30.95 25.82 26.59
CA TYR A 94 -31.68 27.06 26.28
C TYR A 94 -32.05 27.94 27.50
N ALA A 95 -31.41 27.73 28.64
CA ALA A 95 -31.71 28.49 29.88
C ALA A 95 -31.11 29.90 29.88
N ASP A 96 -29.93 30.07 29.24
CA ASP A 96 -29.18 31.30 29.25
C ASP A 96 -29.11 32.00 27.87
N SER A 97 -28.23 32.99 27.77
CA SER A 97 -28.03 33.79 26.54
C SER A 97 -27.46 33.01 25.38
N LEU A 98 -26.69 31.94 25.66
CA LEU A 98 -26.10 31.06 24.63
C LEU A 98 -27.08 29.93 24.32
N LYS A 99 -27.68 29.97 23.13
CA LYS A 99 -28.71 29.00 22.68
C LYS A 99 -28.25 28.26 21.46
N MET A 100 -28.10 26.94 21.57
CA MET A 100 -27.69 26.05 20.49
C MET A 100 -28.62 24.82 20.37
N PRO A 101 -28.93 24.37 19.15
CA PRO A 101 -28.65 25.01 17.87
C PRO A 101 -29.51 26.27 17.64
N PRO A 102 -29.08 27.22 16.78
CA PRO A 102 -29.84 28.46 16.55
C PRO A 102 -31.23 28.24 15.93
N ALA A 103 -31.45 27.09 15.31
CA ALA A 103 -32.72 26.73 14.66
C ALA A 103 -33.87 26.45 15.68
N GLY A 104 -33.55 26.25 16.96
CA GLY A 104 -34.51 25.95 18.01
C GLY A 104 -34.01 24.90 19.02
N PRO A 105 -34.70 24.71 20.15
CA PRO A 105 -34.27 23.76 21.17
C PRO A 105 -34.37 22.32 20.67
N LEU A 106 -33.45 21.49 21.13
CA LEU A 106 -33.48 20.05 20.89
C LEU A 106 -34.62 19.38 21.66
N PRO A 107 -35.17 18.24 21.16
CA PRO A 107 -36.09 17.42 21.93
C PRO A 107 -35.47 17.01 23.28
N ALA A 108 -36.28 16.95 24.33
CA ALA A 108 -35.80 16.61 25.68
C ALA A 108 -35.01 15.26 25.71
N ALA A 109 -35.44 14.29 24.92
CA ALA A 109 -34.73 13.01 24.78
C ALA A 109 -33.31 13.15 24.18
N ALA A 110 -33.11 14.07 23.23
CA ALA A 110 -31.81 14.36 22.64
C ALA A 110 -30.88 15.03 23.66
N VAL A 111 -31.41 16.00 24.42
CA VAL A 111 -30.67 16.65 25.52
C VAL A 111 -30.25 15.62 26.58
N ALA A 112 -31.17 14.70 26.97
CA ALA A 112 -30.88 13.63 27.92
C ALA A 112 -29.77 12.67 27.38
N THR A 113 -29.80 12.33 26.09
CA THR A 113 -28.78 11.49 25.47
C THR A 113 -27.40 12.18 25.47
N LEU A 114 -27.31 13.46 25.14
CA LEU A 114 -26.07 14.22 25.19
C LEU A 114 -25.55 14.40 26.62
N ARG A 115 -26.44 14.55 27.60
CA ARG A 115 -26.07 14.55 29.02
C ARG A 115 -25.47 13.20 29.44
N GLU A 116 -26.12 12.10 29.13
CA GLU A 116 -25.65 10.75 29.40
C GLU A 116 -24.29 10.51 28.74
N TRP A 117 -24.06 11.02 27.52
CA TRP A 117 -22.78 10.95 26.84
C TRP A 117 -21.63 11.63 27.61
N VAL A 118 -21.91 12.83 28.17
CA VAL A 118 -20.93 13.53 29.00
C VAL A 118 -20.70 12.77 30.31
N GLU A 119 -21.75 12.28 30.97
CA GLU A 119 -21.69 11.51 32.22
C GLU A 119 -20.85 10.22 32.07
N ARG A 120 -20.97 9.55 30.94
CA ARG A 120 -20.18 8.36 30.61
C ARG A 120 -18.71 8.69 30.29
N GLY A 121 -18.30 9.95 30.29
CA GLY A 121 -16.92 10.39 30.01
C GLY A 121 -16.57 10.55 28.55
N LEU A 122 -17.55 10.90 27.73
CA LEU A 122 -17.43 11.09 26.29
C LEU A 122 -16.97 9.81 25.57
N PRO A 123 -17.68 8.68 25.73
CA PRO A 123 -17.43 7.56 24.87
C PRO A 123 -17.58 8.01 23.43
N TRP A 124 -16.65 7.60 22.59
CA TRP A 124 -16.66 7.95 21.18
C TRP A 124 -16.67 6.65 20.38
N GLY A 125 -17.30 6.66 19.23
CA GLY A 125 -17.09 5.64 18.25
C GLY A 125 -15.65 5.70 17.79
N LEU A 126 -15.23 4.89 16.87
CA LEU A 126 -13.86 4.78 16.39
C LEU A 126 -13.16 6.14 16.18
N ASP A 127 -12.68 6.74 17.25
CA ASP A 127 -11.72 7.86 17.21
C ASP A 127 -10.32 7.30 17.20
N ALA A 128 -9.72 7.59 16.15
CA ALA A 128 -8.35 7.68 15.74
C ALA A 128 -7.24 7.62 16.81
N GLY A 129 -7.28 6.64 17.66
CA GLY A 129 -6.12 5.81 17.91
C GLY A 129 -6.19 4.67 16.87
N PRO A 130 -5.15 3.98 16.52
CA PRO A 130 -5.29 2.81 15.65
C PRO A 130 -6.43 1.96 16.20
N ALA A 131 -7.45 1.68 15.36
CA ALA A 131 -8.60 0.89 15.76
C ALA A 131 -8.08 -0.34 16.52
N PRO A 132 -8.75 -0.83 17.57
CA PRO A 132 -8.29 -2.06 18.24
C PRO A 132 -7.92 -3.16 17.27
N ALA A 133 -8.63 -3.26 16.15
CA ALA A 133 -8.29 -4.14 15.04
C ALA A 133 -6.89 -3.87 14.45
N VAL A 134 -6.43 -2.61 14.36
CA VAL A 134 -5.08 -2.30 13.85
C VAL A 134 -4.01 -2.70 14.86
N ALA A 135 -4.24 -2.47 16.17
CA ALA A 135 -3.30 -2.86 17.21
C ALA A 135 -3.23 -4.38 17.38
N GLU A 136 -4.36 -5.06 17.37
CA GLU A 136 -4.46 -6.52 17.43
C GLU A 136 -3.94 -7.17 16.14
N GLY A 137 -4.27 -6.60 14.98
CA GLY A 137 -3.80 -7.06 13.67
C GLY A 137 -2.28 -7.08 13.56
N ARG A 138 -1.59 -6.10 14.15
CA ARG A 138 -0.12 -6.08 14.18
C ARG A 138 0.51 -7.28 14.92
N GLN A 139 -0.22 -7.94 15.81
CA GLN A 139 0.24 -9.12 16.51
C GLN A 139 0.03 -10.41 15.70
N HIS A 140 -0.72 -10.35 14.62
CA HIS A 140 -0.92 -11.50 13.74
C HIS A 140 0.42 -11.96 13.17
N TRP A 141 0.62 -13.28 13.09
CA TRP A 141 1.89 -13.90 12.69
C TRP A 141 2.43 -13.39 11.35
N ALA A 142 1.54 -13.06 10.39
CA ALA A 142 1.92 -12.55 9.07
C ALA A 142 2.59 -11.17 9.08
N PHE A 143 2.40 -10.38 10.17
CA PHE A 143 3.01 -9.07 10.36
C PHE A 143 4.18 -9.09 11.36
N GLN A 144 4.56 -10.28 11.82
CA GLN A 144 5.74 -10.45 12.68
C GLN A 144 6.98 -10.68 11.82
N PRO A 145 8.18 -10.34 12.33
CA PRO A 145 9.43 -10.69 11.67
C PRO A 145 9.49 -12.19 11.35
N VAL A 146 9.93 -12.50 10.14
CA VAL A 146 10.07 -13.88 9.69
C VAL A 146 11.16 -14.58 10.53
N VAL A 147 10.78 -15.64 11.22
CA VAL A 147 11.69 -16.47 12.00
C VAL A 147 11.76 -17.86 11.37
N ARG A 148 12.98 -18.37 11.14
CA ARG A 148 13.16 -19.74 10.64
C ARG A 148 12.73 -20.73 11.74
N PRO A 149 11.68 -21.54 11.51
CA PRO A 149 11.26 -22.52 12.49
C PRO A 149 12.29 -23.66 12.58
N PRO A 150 12.39 -24.36 13.72
CA PRO A 150 13.21 -25.57 13.80
C PRO A 150 12.65 -26.64 12.85
N VAL A 151 13.54 -27.21 12.04
CA VAL A 151 13.16 -28.28 11.11
C VAL A 151 12.81 -29.53 11.94
N PRO A 152 11.64 -30.15 11.73
CA PRO A 152 11.24 -31.36 12.44
C PRO A 152 12.23 -32.50 12.22
N ALA A 153 12.30 -33.41 13.22
CA ALA A 153 13.00 -34.67 13.01
C ALA A 153 12.39 -35.46 11.85
N GLU A 154 13.16 -36.37 11.27
CA GLU A 154 12.67 -37.22 10.19
C GLU A 154 11.40 -37.97 10.62
N PRO A 155 10.30 -37.83 9.86
CA PRO A 155 9.08 -38.54 10.19
C PRO A 155 9.26 -40.03 9.88
N ASN A 156 8.90 -40.86 10.82
CA ASN A 156 8.86 -42.32 10.58
C ASN A 156 7.55 -42.70 9.89
N LEU A 157 7.46 -42.40 8.61
CA LEU A 157 6.28 -42.67 7.80
C LEU A 157 6.64 -43.50 6.57
N PRO A 158 5.91 -44.60 6.30
CA PRO A 158 6.05 -45.31 5.03
C PRO A 158 5.79 -44.37 3.84
N GLY A 159 6.67 -44.38 2.83
CA GLY A 159 6.56 -43.58 1.62
C GLY A 159 7.14 -42.16 1.69
N VAL A 160 7.60 -41.70 2.83
CA VAL A 160 8.40 -40.47 2.95
C VAL A 160 9.87 -40.85 2.85
N SER A 161 10.60 -40.24 1.90
CA SER A 161 12.03 -40.52 1.74
C SER A 161 12.82 -39.99 2.95
N PRO A 162 13.68 -40.80 3.57
CA PRO A 162 14.55 -40.34 4.64
C PRO A 162 15.53 -39.24 4.22
N THR A 163 15.78 -39.13 2.91
CA THR A 163 16.68 -38.13 2.31
C THR A 163 15.91 -36.94 1.74
N GLY A 164 14.64 -36.74 2.11
CA GLY A 164 13.82 -35.63 1.68
C GLY A 164 14.38 -34.28 2.12
N ASN A 165 13.95 -33.22 1.45
CA ASN A 165 14.29 -31.87 1.82
C ASN A 165 13.57 -31.44 3.13
N GLU A 166 13.91 -30.25 3.64
CA GLU A 166 13.30 -29.73 4.88
C GLU A 166 11.77 -29.60 4.77
N ILE A 167 11.22 -29.32 3.57
CA ILE A 167 9.78 -29.22 3.32
C ILE A 167 9.09 -30.56 3.54
N ASP A 168 9.71 -31.66 3.05
CA ASP A 168 9.18 -33.02 3.23
C ASP A 168 9.08 -33.40 4.71
N ARG A 169 9.99 -32.90 5.56
CA ARG A 169 9.92 -33.14 7.01
C ARG A 169 8.72 -32.44 7.66
N PHE A 170 8.43 -31.20 7.28
CA PHE A 170 7.22 -30.51 7.74
C PHE A 170 5.94 -31.18 7.28
N ILE A 171 5.89 -31.61 6.00
CA ILE A 171 4.74 -32.33 5.45
C ILE A 171 4.58 -33.69 6.15
N GLY A 172 5.67 -34.44 6.29
CA GLY A 172 5.67 -35.75 6.96
C GLY A 172 5.20 -35.66 8.41
N GLN A 173 5.65 -34.63 9.16
CA GLN A 173 5.17 -34.40 10.53
C GLN A 173 3.64 -34.17 10.54
N ARG A 174 3.10 -33.40 9.61
CA ARG A 174 1.65 -33.18 9.53
C ARG A 174 0.88 -34.42 9.18
N LEU A 175 1.37 -35.22 8.22
CA LEU A 175 0.77 -36.52 7.89
C LEU A 175 0.76 -37.46 9.10
N GLN A 176 1.88 -37.53 9.84
CA GLN A 176 1.99 -38.33 11.05
C GLN A 176 0.99 -37.90 12.12
N GLN A 177 0.86 -36.59 12.36
CA GLN A 177 -0.11 -36.04 13.32
C GLN A 177 -1.55 -36.35 12.93
N ALA A 178 -1.84 -36.40 11.63
CA ALA A 178 -3.15 -36.73 11.08
C ALA A 178 -3.41 -38.24 10.96
N GLY A 179 -2.45 -39.09 11.28
CA GLY A 179 -2.56 -40.55 11.11
C GLY A 179 -2.65 -40.99 9.64
N LEU A 180 -2.11 -40.19 8.72
CA LEU A 180 -2.15 -40.45 7.28
C LEU A 180 -0.80 -40.95 6.77
N ALA A 181 -0.82 -41.91 5.84
CA ALA A 181 0.37 -42.34 5.10
C ALA A 181 0.60 -41.44 3.88
N ALA A 182 1.87 -41.27 3.48
CA ALA A 182 2.17 -40.64 2.22
C ALA A 182 1.74 -41.54 1.02
N ALA A 183 1.28 -40.93 -0.05
CA ALA A 183 1.00 -41.66 -1.30
C ALA A 183 2.31 -42.21 -1.88
N PRO A 184 2.29 -43.34 -2.57
CA PRO A 184 3.47 -43.88 -3.25
C PRO A 184 3.97 -42.89 -4.32
N PRO A 185 5.29 -42.83 -4.59
CA PRO A 185 5.84 -42.02 -5.66
C PRO A 185 5.18 -42.33 -7.00
N ALA A 186 4.97 -41.29 -7.82
CA ALA A 186 4.43 -41.47 -9.17
C ALA A 186 5.49 -42.12 -10.09
N ASP A 187 5.02 -42.81 -11.11
CA ASP A 187 5.88 -43.36 -12.17
C ASP A 187 6.57 -42.22 -12.98
N ARG A 188 7.63 -42.58 -13.73
CA ARG A 188 8.46 -41.63 -14.47
C ARG A 188 7.67 -40.84 -15.50
N ARG A 189 6.76 -41.48 -16.24
CA ARG A 189 5.90 -40.83 -17.23
C ARG A 189 5.01 -39.78 -16.59
N THR A 190 4.39 -40.11 -15.46
CA THR A 190 3.55 -39.21 -14.68
C THR A 190 4.36 -38.03 -14.13
N LEU A 191 5.58 -38.27 -13.59
CA LEU A 191 6.46 -37.24 -13.12
C LEU A 191 6.83 -36.23 -14.22
N TYR A 192 7.30 -36.73 -15.36
CA TYR A 192 7.67 -35.87 -16.50
C TYR A 192 6.47 -35.05 -16.97
N ARG A 193 5.32 -35.70 -17.18
CA ARG A 193 4.11 -34.99 -17.58
C ARG A 193 3.73 -33.86 -16.61
N ARG A 194 3.71 -34.16 -15.35
CA ARG A 194 3.38 -33.14 -14.30
C ARG A 194 4.37 -31.98 -14.33
N ALA A 195 5.67 -32.24 -14.36
CA ALA A 195 6.70 -31.21 -14.41
C ALA A 195 6.56 -30.34 -15.67
N SER A 196 6.35 -30.95 -16.85
CA SER A 196 6.19 -30.22 -18.10
C SER A 196 4.98 -29.28 -18.06
N PHE A 197 3.81 -29.75 -17.64
CA PHE A 197 2.62 -28.90 -17.52
C PHE A 197 2.76 -27.82 -16.43
N THR A 198 3.43 -28.13 -15.34
CA THR A 198 3.65 -27.15 -14.27
C THR A 198 4.62 -26.06 -14.71
N LEU A 199 5.78 -26.44 -15.25
CA LEU A 199 6.85 -25.49 -15.57
C LEU A 199 6.63 -24.78 -16.92
N LEU A 200 6.13 -25.47 -17.93
CA LEU A 200 5.99 -24.94 -19.29
C LEU A 200 4.54 -24.72 -19.74
N GLY A 201 3.55 -25.34 -19.07
CA GLY A 201 2.17 -25.33 -19.53
C GLY A 201 1.93 -26.18 -20.79
N LEU A 202 2.92 -26.95 -21.23
CA LEU A 202 2.92 -27.72 -22.47
C LEU A 202 3.06 -29.21 -22.19
N PRO A 203 2.52 -30.10 -23.06
CA PRO A 203 2.77 -31.53 -22.96
C PRO A 203 4.25 -31.85 -23.28
N PRO A 204 4.84 -32.86 -22.64
CA PRO A 204 6.18 -33.30 -22.98
C PRO A 204 6.24 -33.96 -24.36
N GLN A 205 7.41 -33.88 -25.01
CA GLN A 205 7.64 -34.60 -26.25
C GLN A 205 7.72 -36.11 -25.99
N PRO A 206 7.06 -36.95 -26.80
CA PRO A 206 7.02 -38.39 -26.58
C PRO A 206 8.39 -39.05 -26.46
N ASP A 207 9.36 -38.66 -27.31
CA ASP A 207 10.72 -39.17 -27.28
C ASP A 207 11.48 -38.79 -26.00
N ALA A 208 11.21 -37.63 -25.45
CA ALA A 208 11.80 -37.18 -24.19
C ALA A 208 11.28 -38.03 -23.02
N VAL A 209 9.98 -38.33 -23.02
CA VAL A 209 9.38 -39.24 -22.03
C VAL A 209 10.02 -40.61 -22.13
N ALA A 210 10.13 -41.19 -23.37
CA ALA A 210 10.71 -42.52 -23.58
C ALA A 210 12.18 -42.57 -23.10
N ARG A 211 12.98 -41.54 -23.36
CA ARG A 211 14.36 -41.44 -22.82
C ARG A 211 14.40 -41.44 -21.30
N PHE A 212 13.51 -40.70 -20.65
CA PHE A 212 13.47 -40.65 -19.19
C PHE A 212 12.98 -41.99 -18.57
N GLU A 213 12.04 -42.66 -19.23
CA GLU A 213 11.59 -43.99 -18.78
C GLU A 213 12.69 -45.05 -18.89
N ALA A 214 13.52 -44.94 -19.94
CA ALA A 214 14.64 -45.85 -20.16
C ALA A 214 15.94 -45.50 -19.41
N ASP A 215 16.01 -44.37 -18.70
CA ASP A 215 17.20 -43.92 -18.00
C ASP A 215 17.57 -44.95 -16.90
N PRO A 216 18.81 -45.48 -16.86
CA PRO A 216 19.20 -46.49 -15.88
C PRO A 216 19.45 -45.91 -14.48
N ARG A 217 19.55 -44.61 -14.34
CA ARG A 217 19.81 -43.97 -13.07
C ARG A 217 18.59 -44.03 -12.14
N PRO A 218 18.81 -43.90 -10.81
CA PRO A 218 17.70 -43.73 -9.86
C PRO A 218 16.79 -42.57 -10.24
N THR A 219 15.47 -42.77 -10.08
CA THR A 219 14.46 -41.78 -10.52
C THR A 219 14.70 -40.35 -9.98
N PRO A 220 15.10 -40.12 -8.71
CA PRO A 220 15.37 -38.73 -8.25
C PRO A 220 16.48 -38.03 -9.03
N GLN A 221 17.57 -38.75 -9.37
CA GLN A 221 18.69 -38.18 -10.11
C GLN A 221 18.31 -37.87 -11.58
N ALA A 222 17.67 -38.84 -12.24
CA ALA A 222 17.21 -38.66 -13.63
C ALA A 222 16.14 -37.58 -13.72
N PHE A 223 15.27 -37.46 -12.73
CA PHE A 223 14.22 -36.42 -12.69
C PHE A 223 14.77 -35.02 -12.44
N ALA A 224 15.79 -34.86 -11.62
CA ALA A 224 16.46 -33.57 -11.42
C ALA A 224 16.96 -32.99 -12.75
N GLU A 225 17.59 -33.82 -13.60
CA GLU A 225 18.04 -33.38 -14.93
C GLU A 225 16.86 -32.99 -15.84
N VAL A 226 15.75 -33.73 -15.81
CA VAL A 226 14.53 -33.35 -16.54
C VAL A 226 14.03 -31.97 -16.09
N VAL A 227 14.00 -31.70 -14.78
CA VAL A 227 13.57 -30.41 -14.24
C VAL A 227 14.49 -29.29 -14.70
N GLU A 228 15.83 -29.48 -14.64
CA GLU A 228 16.80 -28.50 -15.13
C GLU A 228 16.59 -28.18 -16.62
N GLN A 229 16.37 -29.19 -17.46
CA GLN A 229 16.09 -28.97 -18.88
C GLN A 229 14.80 -28.19 -19.11
N LEU A 230 13.75 -28.45 -18.31
CA LEU A 230 12.49 -27.71 -18.41
C LEU A 230 12.66 -26.26 -17.95
N LEU A 231 13.42 -25.99 -16.89
CA LEU A 231 13.68 -24.64 -16.39
C LEU A 231 14.50 -23.80 -17.39
N GLN A 232 15.38 -24.42 -18.18
CA GLN A 232 16.15 -23.75 -19.24
C GLN A 232 15.32 -23.45 -20.51
N SER A 233 14.10 -23.95 -20.59
CA SER A 233 13.24 -23.70 -21.75
C SER A 233 12.72 -22.27 -21.77
N PRO A 234 12.69 -21.58 -22.94
CA PRO A 234 12.10 -20.24 -23.04
C PRO A 234 10.61 -20.22 -22.68
N HIS A 235 9.92 -21.36 -22.80
CA HIS A 235 8.51 -21.50 -22.43
C HIS A 235 8.27 -21.40 -20.92
N TYR A 236 9.31 -21.51 -20.08
CA TYR A 236 9.21 -21.28 -18.64
C TYR A 236 8.77 -19.84 -18.34
N GLY A 237 9.47 -18.86 -18.91
CA GLY A 237 9.10 -17.46 -18.75
C GLY A 237 7.75 -17.10 -19.36
N GLU A 238 7.38 -17.70 -20.51
CA GLU A 238 6.04 -17.51 -21.10
C GLU A 238 4.94 -18.02 -20.16
N ARG A 239 5.13 -19.22 -19.58
CA ARG A 239 4.18 -19.84 -18.65
C ARG A 239 4.02 -19.04 -17.36
N TRP A 240 5.13 -18.70 -16.72
CA TRP A 240 5.12 -18.04 -15.42
C TRP A 240 4.91 -16.54 -15.53
N GLY A 241 5.37 -15.93 -16.63
CA GLY A 241 5.10 -14.55 -16.97
C GLY A 241 3.61 -14.24 -17.02
N ARG A 242 2.79 -15.15 -17.53
CA ARG A 242 1.34 -14.96 -17.53
C ARG A 242 0.76 -14.74 -16.13
N HIS A 243 1.21 -15.49 -15.13
CA HIS A 243 0.71 -15.33 -13.77
C HIS A 243 1.10 -13.95 -13.18
N TRP A 244 2.31 -13.50 -13.50
CA TRP A 244 2.74 -12.16 -13.10
C TRP A 244 1.97 -11.06 -13.84
N LEU A 245 1.72 -11.23 -15.12
CA LEU A 245 0.98 -10.27 -15.95
C LEU A 245 -0.49 -10.15 -15.51
N ASP A 246 -1.13 -11.23 -15.08
CA ASP A 246 -2.47 -11.19 -14.48
C ASP A 246 -2.47 -10.34 -13.19
N LEU A 247 -1.46 -10.50 -12.35
CA LEU A 247 -1.28 -9.70 -11.13
C LEU A 247 -0.99 -8.23 -11.45
N ALA A 248 -0.17 -7.98 -12.47
CA ALA A 248 0.12 -6.64 -12.98
C ALA A 248 -1.05 -6.01 -13.76
N ARG A 249 -2.20 -6.70 -13.88
CA ARG A 249 -3.38 -6.28 -14.66
C ARG A 249 -3.04 -5.90 -16.09
N TYR A 250 -2.08 -6.59 -16.70
CA TYR A 250 -1.58 -6.33 -18.03
C TYR A 250 -2.67 -6.50 -19.11
N ALA A 251 -2.66 -5.59 -20.09
CA ALA A 251 -3.38 -5.73 -21.35
C ALA A 251 -2.47 -5.26 -22.49
N ASP A 252 -2.60 -5.90 -23.68
CA ASP A 252 -1.69 -5.62 -24.81
C ASP A 252 -1.83 -4.20 -25.38
N ASN A 253 -3.01 -3.58 -25.30
CA ASN A 253 -3.24 -2.34 -26.00
C ASN A 253 -4.16 -1.33 -25.32
N LYS A 254 -4.92 -1.70 -24.27
CA LYS A 254 -5.87 -0.79 -23.63
C LYS A 254 -5.82 -0.91 -22.12
N GLY A 255 -5.88 0.25 -21.44
CA GLY A 255 -6.19 0.32 -20.03
C GLY A 255 -7.66 -0.04 -19.73
N TYR A 256 -8.03 0.07 -18.47
CA TYR A 256 -9.26 -0.44 -17.88
C TYR A 256 -10.57 0.17 -18.42
N VAL A 257 -10.61 1.36 -19.01
CA VAL A 257 -11.87 2.09 -19.25
C VAL A 257 -12.36 1.92 -20.69
N PHE A 258 -13.62 1.49 -20.84
CA PHE A 258 -14.27 1.24 -22.13
C PHE A 258 -14.36 2.46 -23.06
N PHE A 259 -14.20 3.66 -22.52
CA PHE A 259 -14.35 4.92 -23.23
C PHE A 259 -13.03 5.65 -23.52
N GLU A 260 -11.90 5.11 -23.03
CA GLU A 260 -10.60 5.71 -23.33
C GLU A 260 -10.14 5.30 -24.72
N GLU A 261 -9.90 6.30 -25.57
CA GLU A 261 -9.23 6.11 -26.85
C GLU A 261 -7.72 5.89 -26.69
N GLN A 262 -7.18 6.09 -25.47
CA GLN A 262 -5.76 5.87 -25.20
C GLN A 262 -5.42 4.40 -25.27
N THR A 263 -4.51 4.09 -26.17
CA THR A 263 -3.94 2.76 -26.34
C THR A 263 -2.53 2.73 -25.75
N HIS A 264 -2.11 1.54 -25.29
CA HIS A 264 -0.72 1.26 -24.90
C HIS A 264 -0.01 0.53 -26.06
N PRO A 265 0.35 1.19 -27.17
CA PRO A 265 0.87 0.52 -28.36
C PRO A 265 2.17 -0.23 -28.10
N TRP A 266 2.89 0.11 -27.02
CA TRP A 266 4.15 -0.47 -26.59
C TRP A 266 4.01 -1.33 -25.33
N GLY A 267 2.80 -1.65 -24.89
CA GLY A 267 2.54 -2.48 -23.71
C GLY A 267 3.26 -3.82 -23.74
N TYR A 268 3.39 -4.44 -24.92
CA TYR A 268 4.12 -5.68 -25.12
C TYR A 268 5.58 -5.64 -24.62
N THR A 269 6.22 -4.47 -24.57
CA THR A 269 7.61 -4.34 -24.07
C THR A 269 7.72 -4.73 -22.60
N TYR A 270 6.69 -4.43 -21.81
CA TYR A 270 6.63 -4.88 -20.41
C TYR A 270 6.44 -6.40 -20.33
N ARG A 271 5.52 -6.96 -21.11
CA ARG A 271 5.33 -8.43 -21.18
C ARG A 271 6.64 -9.15 -21.54
N ASP A 272 7.32 -8.67 -22.56
CA ASP A 272 8.57 -9.27 -23.05
C ASP A 272 9.68 -9.14 -22.00
N TRP A 273 9.70 -8.02 -21.26
CA TRP A 273 10.61 -7.83 -20.13
C TRP A 273 10.33 -8.84 -19.01
N VAL A 274 9.07 -9.08 -18.64
CA VAL A 274 8.69 -10.06 -17.62
C VAL A 274 9.11 -11.46 -18.02
N ILE A 275 8.81 -11.88 -19.25
CA ILE A 275 9.18 -13.21 -19.79
C ILE A 275 10.69 -13.39 -19.76
N ARG A 276 11.43 -12.40 -20.26
CA ARG A 276 12.90 -12.43 -20.26
C ARG A 276 13.48 -12.52 -18.86
N SER A 277 12.98 -11.70 -17.93
CA SER A 277 13.47 -11.68 -16.55
C SER A 277 13.29 -13.02 -15.83
N LEU A 278 12.20 -13.72 -16.09
CA LEU A 278 11.96 -15.07 -15.55
C LEU A 278 12.87 -16.12 -16.20
N ASN A 279 13.12 -16.04 -17.51
CA ASN A 279 14.04 -16.94 -18.19
C ASN A 279 15.51 -16.71 -17.83
N GLU A 280 15.86 -15.49 -17.42
CA GLU A 280 17.20 -15.13 -16.95
C GLU A 280 17.39 -15.38 -15.45
N ASP A 281 16.36 -15.90 -14.77
CA ASP A 281 16.33 -16.11 -13.32
C ASP A 281 16.73 -14.84 -12.54
N LEU A 282 16.17 -13.68 -12.96
CA LEU A 282 16.46 -12.40 -12.29
C LEU A 282 16.04 -12.49 -10.81
N PRO A 283 16.95 -12.20 -9.85
CA PRO A 283 16.63 -12.24 -8.43
C PRO A 283 15.38 -11.41 -8.11
N TYR A 284 14.50 -11.94 -7.25
CA TYR A 284 13.18 -11.35 -7.00
C TYR A 284 13.25 -9.92 -6.47
N ASP A 285 14.22 -9.61 -5.61
CA ASP A 285 14.46 -8.26 -5.11
C ASP A 285 14.80 -7.28 -6.24
N GLN A 286 15.66 -7.68 -7.18
CA GLN A 286 15.99 -6.88 -8.37
C GLN A 286 14.79 -6.75 -9.31
N PHE A 287 14.02 -7.84 -9.47
CA PHE A 287 12.80 -7.85 -10.26
C PHE A 287 11.76 -6.85 -9.72
N VAL A 288 11.59 -6.77 -8.40
CA VAL A 288 10.69 -5.79 -7.75
C VAL A 288 11.23 -4.37 -7.87
N VAL A 289 12.51 -4.15 -7.57
CA VAL A 289 13.14 -2.81 -7.67
C VAL A 289 13.01 -2.26 -9.08
N ALA A 290 13.25 -3.08 -10.11
CA ALA A 290 13.12 -2.67 -11.50
C ALA A 290 11.69 -2.21 -11.83
N GLN A 291 10.67 -2.88 -11.32
CA GLN A 291 9.27 -2.54 -11.59
C GLN A 291 8.78 -1.27 -10.88
N LEU A 292 9.46 -0.86 -9.81
CA LEU A 292 9.10 0.34 -9.04
C LEU A 292 9.99 1.53 -9.36
N ALA A 293 11.24 1.32 -9.76
CA ALA A 293 12.25 2.36 -9.82
C ALA A 293 13.37 2.10 -10.86
N ALA A 294 13.06 1.47 -12.00
CA ALA A 294 14.07 1.22 -13.04
C ALA A 294 14.74 2.50 -13.54
N ASP A 295 14.04 3.62 -13.54
CA ASP A 295 14.53 4.94 -13.92
C ASP A 295 15.61 5.49 -12.97
N GLN A 296 15.69 4.96 -11.75
CA GLN A 296 16.69 5.33 -10.73
C GLN A 296 17.92 4.43 -10.72
N LEU A 297 17.94 3.36 -11.50
CA LEU A 297 19.09 2.45 -11.61
C LEU A 297 20.26 3.11 -12.35
N PRO A 298 21.50 2.59 -12.18
CA PRO A 298 22.64 3.01 -12.98
C PRO A 298 22.35 2.89 -14.49
N PRO A 299 22.94 3.73 -15.37
CA PRO A 299 22.52 3.84 -16.78
C PRO A 299 22.41 2.51 -17.53
N ALA A 300 23.37 1.61 -17.39
CA ALA A 300 23.35 0.31 -18.10
C ALA A 300 22.23 -0.62 -17.59
N GLU A 301 21.99 -0.64 -16.29
CA GLU A 301 20.90 -1.42 -15.67
C GLU A 301 19.56 -0.77 -15.95
N ARG A 302 19.47 0.56 -15.83
CA ARG A 302 18.27 1.32 -16.18
C ARG A 302 17.83 0.97 -17.60
N ASP A 303 18.70 1.07 -18.57
CA ASP A 303 18.37 0.82 -19.97
C ASP A 303 17.85 -0.61 -20.19
N ARG A 304 18.42 -1.60 -19.49
CA ARG A 304 17.96 -3.00 -19.54
C ARG A 304 16.57 -3.19 -18.93
N HIS A 305 16.25 -2.43 -17.87
CA HIS A 305 15.06 -2.66 -17.04
C HIS A 305 13.97 -1.60 -17.18
N LEU A 306 14.16 -0.56 -18.02
CA LEU A 306 13.20 0.55 -18.10
C LEU A 306 11.76 0.11 -18.43
N ALA A 307 11.60 -0.94 -19.27
CA ALA A 307 10.29 -1.49 -19.58
C ALA A 307 9.56 -2.09 -18.37
N ALA A 308 10.28 -2.41 -17.29
CA ALA A 308 9.70 -2.93 -16.04
C ALA A 308 8.71 -1.95 -15.39
N LEU A 309 8.89 -0.64 -15.59
CA LEU A 309 7.97 0.39 -15.08
C LEU A 309 6.54 0.24 -15.63
N GLY A 310 6.34 -0.61 -16.64
CA GLY A 310 5.01 -1.04 -17.09
C GLY A 310 4.13 -1.56 -15.95
N PHE A 311 4.70 -2.15 -14.90
CA PHE A 311 3.96 -2.59 -13.72
C PHE A 311 3.08 -1.50 -13.10
N ILE A 312 3.60 -0.28 -13.00
CA ILE A 312 2.90 0.86 -12.41
C ILE A 312 2.31 1.83 -13.46
N THR A 313 2.65 1.67 -14.75
CA THR A 313 2.26 2.64 -15.80
C THR A 313 1.26 2.10 -16.82
N ILE A 314 1.09 0.79 -16.96
CA ILE A 314 0.12 0.17 -17.89
C ILE A 314 -1.28 0.03 -17.27
N GLY A 315 -1.52 0.56 -16.08
CA GLY A 315 -2.81 0.54 -15.39
C GLY A 315 -3.88 1.44 -16.03
N GLY A 316 -5.00 1.58 -15.34
CA GLY A 316 -6.10 2.45 -15.75
C GLY A 316 -5.72 3.93 -15.72
N HIS A 317 -6.07 4.66 -16.78
CA HIS A 317 -5.89 6.11 -16.83
C HIS A 317 -7.10 6.90 -16.34
N PHE A 318 -8.23 6.25 -16.09
CA PHE A 318 -9.43 6.82 -15.45
C PHE A 318 -9.81 8.23 -15.99
N VAL A 319 -9.77 8.39 -17.31
CA VAL A 319 -10.07 9.67 -17.98
C VAL A 319 -9.18 10.81 -17.44
N ASN A 320 -7.90 10.53 -17.16
CA ASN A 320 -6.91 11.44 -16.58
C ASN A 320 -7.24 11.94 -15.16
N ASN A 321 -8.09 11.24 -14.41
CA ASN A 321 -8.25 11.49 -12.98
C ASN A 321 -6.99 11.01 -12.22
N ILE A 322 -6.11 11.95 -11.94
CA ILE A 322 -4.80 11.67 -11.31
C ILE A 322 -4.93 10.95 -9.96
N HIS A 323 -6.00 11.20 -9.21
CA HIS A 323 -6.23 10.58 -7.91
C HIS A 323 -6.56 9.09 -8.03
N ASP A 324 -7.30 8.71 -9.07
CA ASP A 324 -7.65 7.31 -9.33
C ASP A 324 -6.48 6.57 -10.00
N ILE A 325 -5.65 7.26 -10.78
CA ILE A 325 -4.39 6.71 -11.30
C ILE A 325 -3.43 6.35 -10.15
N PHE A 326 -3.29 7.23 -9.15
CA PHE A 326 -2.45 6.92 -7.98
C PHE A 326 -3.05 5.82 -7.11
N ASP A 327 -4.37 5.76 -6.97
CA ASP A 327 -5.05 4.68 -6.27
C ASP A 327 -4.78 3.31 -6.93
N ASP A 328 -4.86 3.24 -8.25
CA ASP A 328 -4.54 2.05 -9.05
C ASP A 328 -3.07 1.60 -8.87
N ARG A 329 -2.13 2.55 -8.80
CA ARG A 329 -0.71 2.26 -8.51
C ARG A 329 -0.50 1.72 -7.10
N ILE A 330 -1.18 2.30 -6.12
CA ILE A 330 -1.15 1.81 -4.74
C ILE A 330 -1.76 0.41 -4.67
N ASP A 331 -2.86 0.17 -5.37
CA ASP A 331 -3.55 -1.13 -5.38
C ASP A 331 -2.67 -2.22 -5.99
N VAL A 332 -2.04 -1.98 -7.15
CA VAL A 332 -1.17 -2.98 -7.77
C VAL A 332 0.06 -3.29 -6.92
N VAL A 333 0.66 -2.28 -6.28
CA VAL A 333 1.79 -2.48 -5.35
C VAL A 333 1.33 -3.23 -4.11
N GLY A 334 0.21 -2.81 -3.50
CA GLY A 334 -0.34 -3.45 -2.31
C GLY A 334 -0.71 -4.91 -2.55
N ARG A 335 -1.54 -5.20 -3.53
CA ARG A 335 -1.97 -6.57 -3.85
C ARG A 335 -0.85 -7.41 -4.43
N GLY A 336 -0.09 -6.83 -5.35
CA GLY A 336 0.91 -7.57 -6.11
C GLY A 336 2.15 -7.94 -5.31
N LEU A 337 2.63 -7.07 -4.45
CA LEU A 337 3.88 -7.27 -3.72
C LEU A 337 3.65 -7.63 -2.25
N LEU A 338 2.58 -7.13 -1.63
CA LEU A 338 2.33 -7.32 -0.20
C LEU A 338 1.17 -8.28 0.08
N GLY A 339 0.31 -8.59 -0.91
CA GLY A 339 -0.91 -9.37 -0.72
C GLY A 339 -1.97 -8.63 0.11
N LEU A 340 -1.91 -7.28 0.16
CA LEU A 340 -2.76 -6.44 0.99
C LEU A 340 -3.63 -5.51 0.13
N THR A 341 -4.88 -5.29 0.56
CA THR A 341 -5.82 -4.39 -0.11
C THR A 341 -5.71 -2.96 0.43
N VAL A 342 -4.55 -2.34 0.24
CA VAL A 342 -4.21 -1.01 0.79
C VAL A 342 -5.20 0.08 0.36
N SER A 343 -5.77 -0.02 -0.84
CA SER A 343 -6.77 0.93 -1.36
C SER A 343 -8.04 1.01 -0.51
N CYS A 344 -8.37 -0.01 0.29
CA CYS A 344 -9.46 0.07 1.26
C CYS A 344 -9.23 1.17 2.32
N ALA A 345 -7.97 1.49 2.59
CA ALA A 345 -7.60 2.54 3.54
C ALA A 345 -7.69 3.97 2.98
N ARG A 346 -8.12 4.16 1.72
CA ARG A 346 -8.34 5.48 1.11
C ARG A 346 -9.37 6.33 1.87
N CYS A 347 -10.43 5.71 2.40
CA CYS A 347 -11.54 6.43 3.02
C CYS A 347 -11.56 6.32 4.56
N HIS A 348 -11.02 5.26 5.13
CA HIS A 348 -11.00 4.96 6.56
C HIS A 348 -9.91 3.93 6.85
N ASP A 349 -9.53 3.69 8.09
CA ASP A 349 -8.62 2.61 8.46
C ASP A 349 -9.12 1.28 7.94
N HIS A 350 -8.21 0.41 7.46
CA HIS A 350 -8.59 -0.88 6.89
C HIS A 350 -9.38 -1.71 7.91
N LYS A 351 -10.44 -2.37 7.45
CA LYS A 351 -11.39 -3.06 8.34
C LYS A 351 -10.78 -4.22 9.10
N PHE A 352 -9.86 -4.95 8.47
CA PHE A 352 -9.31 -6.21 9.02
C PHE A 352 -7.80 -6.14 9.23
N ASP A 353 -7.07 -5.53 8.28
CA ASP A 353 -5.61 -5.48 8.32
C ASP A 353 -5.12 -4.25 9.10
N PRO A 354 -3.92 -4.29 9.69
CA PRO A 354 -3.37 -3.19 10.48
C PRO A 354 -2.85 -2.03 9.60
N ILE A 355 -3.67 -1.56 8.67
CA ILE A 355 -3.35 -0.51 7.71
C ILE A 355 -4.19 0.73 8.05
N PRO A 356 -3.63 1.74 8.73
CA PRO A 356 -4.32 2.99 8.97
C PRO A 356 -4.42 3.81 7.67
N GLN A 357 -5.40 4.70 7.62
CA GLN A 357 -5.58 5.63 6.48
C GLN A 357 -4.32 6.45 6.19
N SER A 358 -3.55 6.78 7.23
CA SER A 358 -2.28 7.51 7.09
C SER A 358 -1.26 6.78 6.20
N ASP A 359 -1.23 5.45 6.22
CA ASP A 359 -0.29 4.67 5.40
C ASP A 359 -0.68 4.71 3.92
N TYR A 360 -1.99 4.70 3.61
CA TYR A 360 -2.47 4.94 2.26
C TYR A 360 -1.99 6.30 1.73
N TYR A 361 -2.17 7.37 2.53
CA TYR A 361 -1.76 8.71 2.09
C TYR A 361 -0.26 8.92 2.10
N ALA A 362 0.51 8.14 2.87
CA ALA A 362 1.96 8.10 2.76
C ALA A 362 2.40 7.55 1.40
N LEU A 363 1.83 6.41 0.95
CA LEU A 363 2.07 5.86 -0.39
C LEU A 363 1.57 6.79 -1.49
N TYR A 364 0.38 7.38 -1.31
CA TYR A 364 -0.14 8.39 -2.22
C TYR A 364 0.83 9.57 -2.39
N GLY A 365 1.44 10.05 -1.30
CA GLY A 365 2.44 11.12 -1.31
C GLY A 365 3.67 10.77 -2.14
N ILE A 366 4.13 9.50 -2.11
CA ILE A 366 5.24 9.01 -2.94
C ILE A 366 4.88 9.13 -4.43
N PHE A 367 3.77 8.56 -4.86
CA PHE A 367 3.34 8.63 -6.27
C PHE A 367 3.02 10.06 -6.72
N ARG A 368 2.46 10.87 -5.84
CA ARG A 368 2.17 12.29 -6.12
C ARG A 368 3.44 13.12 -6.33
N SER A 369 4.53 12.73 -5.69
CA SER A 369 5.84 13.39 -5.79
C SER A 369 6.71 12.84 -6.92
N SER A 370 6.25 11.80 -7.62
CA SER A 370 6.95 11.15 -8.72
C SER A 370 6.19 11.40 -10.04
N PRO A 371 6.29 12.60 -10.64
CA PRO A 371 5.56 12.93 -11.86
C PRO A 371 6.11 12.16 -13.05
N GLU A 372 5.21 11.73 -13.93
CA GLU A 372 5.60 11.16 -15.21
C GLU A 372 6.28 12.24 -16.09
N PRO A 373 7.33 11.88 -16.83
CA PRO A 373 7.95 12.79 -17.76
C PRO A 373 6.98 13.12 -18.91
N LEU A 374 6.92 14.39 -19.31
CA LEU A 374 6.10 14.82 -20.44
C LEU A 374 6.49 14.15 -21.77
N VAL A 375 7.76 13.80 -21.89
CA VAL A 375 8.29 13.03 -23.02
C VAL A 375 8.70 11.68 -22.48
N PRO A 376 8.05 10.57 -22.86
CA PRO A 376 8.41 9.25 -22.42
C PRO A 376 9.86 8.93 -22.77
N PRO A 377 10.62 8.24 -21.90
CA PRO A 377 11.95 7.80 -22.20
C PRO A 377 11.89 6.75 -23.32
N ARG A 378 12.88 6.78 -24.21
CA ARG A 378 13.02 5.77 -25.23
C ARG A 378 13.56 4.47 -24.63
N LEU A 379 12.93 3.35 -24.96
CA LEU A 379 13.47 2.04 -24.64
C LEU A 379 14.70 1.73 -25.51
N PRO A 380 15.74 1.10 -24.95
CA PRO A 380 16.89 0.66 -25.72
C PRO A 380 16.49 -0.35 -26.80
N GLY A 381 17.09 -0.20 -27.95
CA GLY A 381 16.86 -1.09 -29.09
C GLY A 381 17.83 -0.76 -30.21
N PRO A 382 17.86 -1.57 -31.28
CA PRO A 382 18.67 -1.23 -32.44
C PRO A 382 18.21 0.11 -32.99
N ILE A 383 19.15 1.03 -33.15
CA ILE A 383 18.91 2.34 -33.74
C ILE A 383 18.91 2.15 -35.25
N PRO A 384 17.82 2.51 -35.97
CA PRO A 384 17.84 2.48 -37.41
C PRO A 384 18.91 3.46 -37.95
N GLU A 385 19.85 2.96 -38.72
CA GLU A 385 20.85 3.78 -39.39
C GLU A 385 20.26 4.30 -40.72
N THR A 386 19.24 5.16 -40.63
CA THR A 386 18.59 5.76 -41.80
C THR A 386 18.56 7.28 -41.67
N GLU A 387 18.66 8.00 -42.78
CA GLU A 387 18.58 9.46 -42.84
C GLU A 387 17.22 9.96 -42.25
N GLU A 388 16.14 9.22 -42.51
CA GLU A 388 14.83 9.52 -41.95
C GLU A 388 14.82 9.49 -40.43
N PHE A 389 15.52 8.51 -39.83
CA PHE A 389 15.62 8.40 -38.38
C PHE A 389 16.49 9.52 -37.77
N GLU A 390 17.58 9.91 -38.44
CA GLU A 390 18.41 11.03 -38.01
C GLU A 390 17.62 12.34 -38.02
N LEU A 391 16.84 12.59 -39.08
CA LEU A 391 15.95 13.75 -39.17
C LEU A 391 14.88 13.75 -38.08
N PHE A 392 14.29 12.60 -37.80
CA PHE A 392 13.35 12.43 -36.70
C PHE A 392 13.98 12.79 -35.35
N GLU A 393 15.19 12.29 -35.05
CA GLU A 393 15.87 12.57 -33.78
C GLU A 393 16.21 14.08 -33.65
N GLN A 394 16.64 14.73 -34.69
CA GLN A 394 16.91 16.17 -34.70
C GLN A 394 15.64 16.99 -34.42
N GLU A 395 14.54 16.64 -35.07
CA GLU A 395 13.25 17.32 -34.83
C GLU A 395 12.73 17.05 -33.43
N LEU A 396 12.85 15.82 -32.93
CA LEU A 396 12.47 15.46 -31.56
C LEU A 396 13.26 16.28 -30.55
N ALA A 397 14.59 16.36 -30.67
CA ALA A 397 15.44 17.14 -29.79
C ALA A 397 15.04 18.63 -29.82
N THR A 398 14.78 19.18 -31.00
CA THR A 398 14.34 20.56 -31.16
C THR A 398 13.01 20.84 -30.45
N ARG A 399 12.04 19.93 -30.56
CA ARG A 399 10.75 20.05 -29.87
C ARG A 399 10.89 19.91 -28.35
N GLN A 400 11.73 19.01 -27.88
CA GLN A 400 12.02 18.84 -26.46
C GLN A 400 12.67 20.11 -25.86
N GLU A 401 13.63 20.71 -26.54
CA GLU A 401 14.25 21.97 -26.10
C GLU A 401 13.23 23.12 -26.01
N ARG A 402 12.37 23.24 -27.02
CA ARG A 402 11.29 24.24 -27.02
C ARG A 402 10.32 24.05 -25.86
N LEU A 403 9.93 22.80 -25.60
CA LEU A 403 9.06 22.46 -24.48
C LEU A 403 9.71 22.81 -23.15
N GLN A 404 10.96 22.40 -22.95
CA GLN A 404 11.67 22.70 -21.72
C GLN A 404 11.90 24.22 -21.52
N ALA A 405 12.19 24.96 -22.59
CA ALA A 405 12.31 26.41 -22.52
C ALA A 405 10.98 27.07 -22.12
N PHE A 406 9.87 26.60 -22.70
CA PHE A 406 8.53 27.07 -22.34
C PHE A 406 8.21 26.77 -20.86
N LEU A 407 8.48 25.56 -20.36
CA LEU A 407 8.24 25.18 -18.99
C LEU A 407 9.08 26.01 -18.01
N ARG A 408 10.38 26.20 -18.29
CA ARG A 408 11.24 27.07 -17.49
C ARG A 408 10.71 28.50 -17.41
N LYS A 409 10.33 29.06 -18.57
CA LYS A 409 9.72 30.40 -18.63
C LYS A 409 8.43 30.46 -17.82
N LYS A 410 7.53 29.50 -18.01
CA LYS A 410 6.24 29.44 -17.30
C LYS A 410 6.41 29.32 -15.81
N HIS A 411 7.35 28.48 -15.37
CA HIS A 411 7.71 28.34 -13.94
C HIS A 411 8.26 29.66 -13.38
N HIS A 412 9.17 30.32 -14.10
CA HIS A 412 9.70 31.62 -13.71
C HIS A 412 8.58 32.67 -13.56
N ASP A 413 7.71 32.79 -14.55
CA ASP A 413 6.62 33.76 -14.58
C ASP A 413 5.63 33.53 -13.43
N LEU A 414 5.25 32.27 -13.19
CA LEU A 414 4.36 31.90 -12.09
C LEU A 414 5.00 32.16 -10.71
N THR A 415 6.28 31.86 -10.56
CA THR A 415 7.02 32.11 -9.32
C THR A 415 7.18 33.61 -9.07
N ALA A 416 7.50 34.39 -10.09
CA ALA A 416 7.59 35.85 -9.99
C ALA A 416 6.23 36.47 -9.63
N GLY A 417 5.16 36.05 -10.31
CA GLY A 417 3.78 36.49 -10.00
C GLY A 417 3.35 36.10 -8.59
N GLY A 418 3.67 34.87 -8.13
CA GLY A 418 3.41 34.44 -6.77
C GLY A 418 4.16 35.27 -5.71
N ARG A 419 5.43 35.60 -5.98
CA ARG A 419 6.23 36.46 -5.09
C ARG A 419 5.67 37.90 -5.00
N GLN A 420 5.21 38.46 -6.12
CA GLN A 420 4.59 39.79 -6.14
C GLN A 420 3.30 39.84 -5.32
N ARG A 421 2.53 38.75 -5.33
CA ARG A 421 1.24 38.63 -4.64
C ARG A 421 1.35 37.94 -3.27
N PHE A 422 2.55 37.72 -2.77
CA PHE A 422 2.78 36.99 -1.52
C PHE A 422 2.04 37.62 -0.32
N ALA A 423 2.06 38.94 -0.22
CA ALA A 423 1.34 39.66 0.84
C ALA A 423 -0.19 39.47 0.75
N GLU A 424 -0.75 39.46 -0.48
CA GLU A 424 -2.19 39.21 -0.70
C GLU A 424 -2.58 37.81 -0.25
N TYR A 425 -1.77 36.79 -0.57
CA TYR A 425 -2.00 35.42 -0.15
C TYR A 425 -1.92 35.24 1.36
N LEU A 426 -0.95 35.88 2.01
CA LEU A 426 -0.86 35.86 3.47
C LEU A 426 -2.07 36.52 4.15
N LEU A 427 -2.52 37.66 3.65
CA LEU A 427 -3.71 38.34 4.17
C LEU A 427 -4.97 37.50 3.95
N ALA A 428 -5.14 36.87 2.79
CA ALA A 428 -6.27 36.00 2.52
C ALA A 428 -6.26 34.74 3.42
N ALA A 429 -5.10 34.13 3.65
CA ALA A 429 -4.98 32.98 4.54
C ALA A 429 -5.23 33.34 6.02
N HIS A 430 -4.95 34.60 6.41
CA HIS A 430 -5.24 35.06 7.79
C HIS A 430 -6.72 35.44 7.98
N ALA A 431 -7.43 35.80 6.91
CA ALA A 431 -8.84 36.17 6.94
C ALA A 431 -9.79 34.95 6.77
N SER A 432 -9.28 33.80 6.37
CA SER A 432 -9.98 32.52 6.24
C SER A 432 -9.89 31.70 7.52
#